data_b8d470032b1dcd0244b5fedfb9d20e56
#
_entry.id   b8d470032b1dcd0244b5fedfb9d20e56
#
_cell.length_a   1.000
_cell.length_b   1.000
_cell.length_c   1.000
_cell.angle_alpha   90.00
_cell.angle_beta   90.00
_cell.angle_gamma   90.00
#
_symmetry.space_group_name_H-M   'P 1'
#
loop_
_entity.id
_entity.type
_entity.pdbx_description
1 polymer ?
#
loop_
_entity_poly.entity_id
_entity_poly.type
_entity_poly.pdbx_seq_one_letter_code
_entity_poly.pdbx_strand_id
1 'polypeptide(L)'
;MRSRASSIHVEGSKVYMAGDVDGFVPVYWKNKIQHVLSVDYNLDTCLYCTAEPTDISVLDGKVLVVGDYNHVDGGYSGAVYWLDKKLNKLCPGCGSSFAVAVVVMD
;
A
#
# COMPACT_ATOMS: atom_id res chain seq x y z
N MET A 1 16.56 10.45 -2.98
CA MET A 1 15.28 9.73 -2.89
C MET A 1 15.00 9.38 -1.45
N ARG A 2 13.80 9.64 -0.99
CA ARG A 2 13.36 9.29 0.36
C ARG A 2 12.53 8.02 0.32
N SER A 3 12.75 7.13 1.26
CA SER A 3 11.92 5.94 1.42
C SER A 3 11.57 5.77 2.89
N ARG A 4 10.40 5.21 3.15
CA ARG A 4 9.92 5.01 4.51
C ARG A 4 9.19 3.68 4.57
N ALA A 5 9.59 2.83 5.53
CA ALA A 5 8.89 1.58 5.80
C ALA A 5 7.95 1.78 6.97
N SER A 6 6.71 1.32 6.81
CA SER A 6 5.67 1.48 7.83
C SER A 6 5.31 0.16 8.50
N SER A 7 5.62 -0.98 7.90
CA SER A 7 5.30 -2.29 8.47
C SER A 7 6.29 -3.34 8.01
N ILE A 8 6.44 -4.37 8.81
CA ILE A 8 7.35 -5.48 8.52
C ILE A 8 6.66 -6.81 8.83
N HIS A 9 6.92 -7.80 7.97
CA HIS A 9 6.46 -9.17 8.16
C HIS A 9 7.62 -10.11 7.87
N VAL A 10 7.88 -11.03 8.79
CA VAL A 10 8.98 -11.98 8.65
C VAL A 10 8.39 -13.39 8.59
N GLU A 11 8.80 -14.15 7.59
CA GLU A 11 8.35 -15.51 7.38
C GLU A 11 9.54 -16.38 6.99
N GLY A 12 10.03 -17.18 7.94
CA GLY A 12 11.26 -17.94 7.75
C GLY A 12 12.44 -17.01 7.49
N SER A 13 13.13 -17.21 6.37
CA SER A 13 14.26 -16.36 5.97
C SER A 13 13.82 -15.17 5.10
N LYS A 14 12.52 -15.01 4.86
CA LYS A 14 11.99 -13.94 4.01
C LYS A 14 11.53 -12.78 4.85
N VAL A 15 11.95 -11.57 4.47
CA VAL A 15 11.58 -10.33 5.14
C VAL A 15 10.80 -9.47 4.15
N TYR A 16 9.59 -9.07 4.55
CA TYR A 16 8.72 -8.22 3.76
C TYR A 16 8.51 -6.91 4.50
N MET A 17 8.59 -5.79 3.80
CA MET A 17 8.32 -4.48 4.37
C MET A 17 7.41 -3.72 3.42
N ALA A 18 6.46 -2.95 3.98
CA ALA A 18 5.62 -2.06 3.19
C ALA A 18 5.92 -0.62 3.55
N GLY A 19 5.79 0.27 2.59
CA GLY A 19 6.05 1.68 2.83
C GLY A 19 5.88 2.51 1.57
N ASP A 20 6.53 3.66 1.52
CA ASP A 20 6.44 4.54 0.37
C ASP A 20 7.81 5.09 0.00
N VAL A 21 7.91 5.53 -1.24
CA VAL A 21 9.07 6.24 -1.77
C VAL A 21 8.62 7.64 -2.14
N ASP A 22 9.35 8.64 -1.68
CA ASP A 22 9.05 10.06 -1.91
C ASP A 22 7.66 10.49 -1.45
N GLY A 23 7.05 9.74 -0.52
CA GLY A 23 5.78 10.10 0.10
C GLY A 23 4.54 9.78 -0.72
N PHE A 24 4.66 9.37 -1.98
CA PHE A 24 3.48 9.12 -2.81
C PHE A 24 3.55 7.88 -3.70
N VAL A 25 4.67 7.16 -3.71
CA VAL A 25 4.79 5.91 -4.45
C VAL A 25 4.73 4.76 -3.44
N PRO A 26 3.62 4.01 -3.39
CA PRO A 26 3.52 2.89 -2.45
C PRO A 26 4.32 1.71 -2.97
N VAL A 27 5.05 1.06 -2.08
CA VAL A 27 5.91 -0.06 -2.44
C VAL A 27 5.88 -1.12 -1.35
N TYR A 28 6.31 -2.33 -1.68
CA TYR A 28 6.80 -3.26 -0.68
C TYR A 28 8.17 -3.78 -1.10
N TRP A 29 8.95 -4.19 -0.12
CA TRP A 29 10.25 -4.79 -0.34
C TRP A 29 10.20 -6.24 0.13
N LYS A 30 10.68 -7.15 -0.70
CA LYS A 30 10.87 -8.54 -0.32
C LYS A 30 12.37 -8.80 -0.37
N ASN A 31 12.98 -9.05 0.80
CA ASN A 31 14.42 -9.27 0.90
C ASN A 31 15.23 -8.18 0.19
N LYS A 32 14.84 -6.91 0.41
CA LYS A 32 15.47 -5.71 -0.14
C LYS A 32 15.17 -5.45 -1.62
N ILE A 33 14.37 -6.30 -2.28
CA ILE A 33 13.95 -6.04 -3.66
C ILE A 33 12.64 -5.27 -3.64
N GLN A 34 12.62 -4.10 -4.29
CA GLN A 34 11.48 -3.21 -4.30
C GLN A 34 10.45 -3.64 -5.34
N HIS A 35 9.19 -3.65 -4.93
CA HIS A 35 8.04 -3.90 -5.80
C HIS A 35 7.08 -2.72 -5.67
N VAL A 36 6.76 -2.07 -6.79
CA VAL A 36 5.86 -0.92 -6.79
C VAL A 36 4.42 -1.40 -6.79
N LEU A 37 3.62 -0.83 -5.89
CA LEU A 37 2.19 -1.08 -5.80
C LEU A 37 1.46 -0.15 -6.76
N SER A 38 0.36 -0.62 -7.37
CA SER A 38 -0.34 0.16 -8.38
C SER A 38 -1.11 1.33 -7.77
N VAL A 39 -1.21 2.41 -8.52
CA VAL A 39 -2.05 3.57 -8.18
C VAL A 39 -2.82 3.98 -9.42
N ASP A 40 -3.96 4.64 -9.22
CA ASP A 40 -4.78 5.13 -10.34
C ASP A 40 -4.71 6.64 -10.53
N TYR A 41 -3.83 7.33 -9.80
CA TYR A 41 -3.53 8.73 -10.07
C TYR A 41 -2.22 8.84 -10.85
N ASN A 42 -2.05 9.97 -11.53
CA ASN A 42 -0.84 10.22 -12.29
C ASN A 42 0.24 10.75 -11.36
N LEU A 43 1.34 10.01 -11.22
CA LEU A 43 2.43 10.37 -10.33
C LEU A 43 3.11 11.68 -10.71
N ASP A 44 3.06 12.04 -12.00
CA ASP A 44 3.72 13.26 -12.48
C ASP A 44 2.88 14.50 -12.33
N THR A 45 1.55 14.39 -12.32
CA THR A 45 0.64 15.54 -12.35
C THR A 45 -0.17 15.72 -11.08
N CYS A 46 -0.42 14.67 -10.31
CA CYS A 46 -1.20 14.78 -9.08
C CYS A 46 -0.28 15.11 -7.91
N LEU A 47 -0.09 16.41 -7.63
CA LEU A 47 0.90 16.87 -6.67
C LEU A 47 0.62 16.48 -5.22
N TYR A 48 -0.66 16.28 -4.88
CA TYR A 48 -1.06 16.00 -3.50
C TYR A 48 -1.70 14.63 -3.33
N CYS A 49 -1.64 13.79 -4.36
CA CYS A 49 -2.13 12.43 -4.25
C CYS A 49 -1.13 11.59 -3.46
N THR A 50 -1.62 10.79 -2.53
CA THR A 50 -0.78 9.96 -1.68
C THR A 50 -1.34 8.56 -1.58
N ALA A 51 -0.45 7.61 -1.33
CA ALA A 51 -0.80 6.25 -1.00
C ALA A 51 0.17 5.79 0.09
N GLU A 52 -0.36 5.48 1.26
CA GLU A 52 0.47 5.16 2.42
C GLU A 52 0.15 3.76 2.92
N PRO A 53 0.96 2.75 2.56
CA PRO A 53 0.82 1.44 3.16
C PRO A 53 1.01 1.49 4.67
N THR A 54 0.15 0.81 5.42
CA THR A 54 0.18 0.80 6.88
C THR A 54 0.48 -0.58 7.46
N ASP A 55 0.21 -1.65 6.71
CA ASP A 55 0.49 -2.99 7.19
C ASP A 55 0.67 -3.95 6.01
N ILE A 56 1.39 -5.04 6.26
CA ILE A 56 1.65 -6.06 5.25
C ILE A 56 1.49 -7.44 5.86
N SER A 57 0.88 -8.35 5.10
CA SER A 57 0.72 -9.74 5.48
C SER A 57 1.00 -10.64 4.28
N VAL A 58 1.54 -11.81 4.53
CA VAL A 58 1.87 -12.75 3.46
C VAL A 58 1.29 -14.12 3.83
N LEU A 59 0.56 -14.72 2.88
CA LEU A 59 0.01 -16.05 3.06
C LEU A 59 0.14 -16.83 1.75
N ASP A 60 0.77 -17.98 1.81
CA ASP A 60 0.97 -18.87 0.66
C ASP A 60 1.59 -18.14 -0.54
N GLY A 61 2.57 -17.28 -0.25
CA GLY A 61 3.27 -16.52 -1.28
C GLY A 61 2.54 -15.31 -1.81
N LYS A 62 1.30 -15.09 -1.37
CA LYS A 62 0.53 -13.89 -1.77
C LYS A 62 0.79 -12.76 -0.80
N VAL A 63 1.11 -11.59 -1.33
CA VAL A 63 1.41 -10.41 -0.53
C VAL A 63 0.18 -9.51 -0.49
N LEU A 64 -0.30 -9.24 0.71
CA LEU A 64 -1.43 -8.34 0.94
C LEU A 64 -0.94 -7.13 1.72
N VAL A 65 -1.14 -5.94 1.15
CA VAL A 65 -0.78 -4.67 1.78
C VAL A 65 -2.06 -3.86 1.94
N VAL A 66 -2.26 -3.25 3.10
CA VAL A 66 -3.37 -2.33 3.32
C VAL A 66 -2.81 -0.94 3.60
N GLY A 67 -3.59 0.09 3.32
CA GLY A 67 -3.14 1.43 3.55
C GLY A 67 -4.21 2.48 3.32
N ASP A 68 -3.78 3.73 3.39
CA ASP A 68 -4.62 4.89 3.16
C ASP A 68 -4.29 5.51 1.82
N TYR A 69 -5.31 5.96 1.11
CA TYR A 69 -5.21 6.43 -0.26
C TYR A 69 -5.92 7.77 -0.37
N ASN A 70 -5.30 8.72 -1.05
CA ASN A 70 -5.89 10.03 -1.25
C ASN A 70 -5.63 10.50 -2.68
N HIS A 71 -6.67 10.46 -3.52
CA HIS A 71 -6.63 10.93 -4.89
C HIS A 71 -7.38 12.26 -4.94
N VAL A 72 -6.67 13.36 -4.71
CA VAL A 72 -7.25 14.68 -4.47
C VAL A 72 -7.95 15.30 -5.68
N ASP A 73 -7.70 14.79 -6.88
CA ASP A 73 -8.28 15.35 -8.11
C ASP A 73 -9.61 14.67 -8.47
N GLY A 74 -10.46 14.43 -7.48
CA GLY A 74 -11.78 13.86 -7.70
C GLY A 74 -11.85 12.35 -7.65
N GLY A 75 -10.77 11.70 -7.26
CA GLY A 75 -10.74 10.25 -7.11
C GLY A 75 -11.15 9.79 -5.72
N TYR A 76 -10.82 8.55 -5.42
CA TYR A 76 -11.16 7.91 -4.16
C TYR A 76 -10.22 8.38 -3.04
N SER A 77 -10.80 8.65 -1.87
CA SER A 77 -10.02 8.85 -0.64
C SER A 77 -10.54 7.90 0.42
N GLY A 78 -9.65 7.13 1.03
CA GLY A 78 -10.03 6.19 2.07
C GLY A 78 -9.13 4.98 2.12
N ALA A 79 -9.63 3.89 2.72
CA ALA A 79 -8.87 2.67 2.89
C ALA A 79 -8.80 1.86 1.60
N VAL A 80 -7.62 1.29 1.35
CA VAL A 80 -7.38 0.44 0.19
C VAL A 80 -6.57 -0.78 0.62
N TYR A 81 -6.54 -1.77 -0.26
CA TYR A 81 -5.57 -2.84 -0.13
C TYR A 81 -4.98 -3.18 -1.50
N TRP A 82 -3.78 -3.71 -1.49
CA TRP A 82 -3.12 -4.22 -2.69
C TRP A 82 -2.91 -5.72 -2.51
N LEU A 83 -3.46 -6.50 -3.43
CA LEU A 83 -3.23 -7.93 -3.48
C LEU A 83 -2.33 -8.21 -4.68
N ASP A 84 -1.15 -8.74 -4.41
CA ASP A 84 -0.13 -8.98 -5.42
C ASP A 84 0.10 -7.74 -6.29
N LYS A 85 0.24 -6.59 -5.64
CA LYS A 85 0.51 -5.26 -6.22
C LYS A 85 -0.70 -4.59 -6.88
N LYS A 86 -1.85 -5.23 -6.92
CA LYS A 86 -3.04 -4.68 -7.57
C LYS A 86 -3.90 -3.91 -6.57
N LEU A 87 -4.21 -2.66 -6.90
CA LEU A 87 -5.01 -1.77 -6.06
C LEU A 87 -6.47 -2.22 -5.99
N ASN A 88 -7.02 -2.26 -4.78
CA ASN A 88 -8.43 -2.51 -4.52
C ASN A 88 -8.92 -1.50 -3.48
N LYS A 89 -10.03 -0.83 -3.78
CA LYS A 89 -10.63 0.15 -2.88
C LYS A 89 -11.59 -0.58 -1.94
N LEU A 90 -11.42 -0.36 -0.63
CA LEU A 90 -12.22 -1.10 0.37
C LEU A 90 -13.67 -0.65 0.41
N CYS A 91 -13.92 0.66 0.31
CA CYS A 91 -15.27 1.18 0.44
C CYS A 91 -15.50 2.37 -0.49
N PRO A 92 -15.65 2.13 -1.82
CA PRO A 92 -15.94 3.22 -2.74
C PRO A 92 -17.23 3.93 -2.33
N GLY A 93 -17.17 5.27 -2.19
CA GLY A 93 -18.33 6.06 -1.83
C GLY A 93 -18.63 6.17 -0.35
N CYS A 94 -17.80 5.62 0.51
CA CYS A 94 -18.00 5.71 1.96
C CYS A 94 -17.43 6.98 2.60
N GLY A 95 -16.86 7.87 1.79
CA GLY A 95 -16.16 9.03 2.33
C GLY A 95 -14.79 8.63 2.87
N SER A 96 -14.34 9.34 3.90
CA SER A 96 -13.02 9.08 4.48
C SER A 96 -13.04 7.82 5.35
N SER A 97 -12.06 6.97 5.15
CA SER A 97 -11.85 5.78 5.99
C SER A 97 -10.35 5.53 6.10
N PHE A 98 -9.96 4.76 7.11
CA PHE A 98 -8.54 4.47 7.35
C PHE A 98 -8.34 2.99 7.58
N ALA A 99 -7.31 2.44 6.96
CA ALA A 99 -6.87 1.08 7.21
C ALA A 99 -5.68 1.13 8.17
N VAL A 100 -5.74 0.37 9.25
CA VAL A 100 -4.69 0.35 10.27
C VAL A 100 -3.87 -0.93 10.19
N ALA A 101 -4.54 -2.07 10.08
CA ALA A 101 -3.88 -3.36 10.07
C ALA A 101 -4.67 -4.37 9.27
N VAL A 102 -4.00 -5.41 8.83
CA VAL A 102 -4.63 -6.52 8.13
C VAL A 102 -4.16 -7.84 8.72
N VAL A 103 -5.10 -8.78 8.82
CA VAL A 103 -4.80 -10.15 9.19
C VAL A 103 -5.39 -11.04 8.11
N VAL A 104 -4.55 -11.88 7.53
CA VAL A 104 -5.01 -12.84 6.52
C VAL A 104 -5.36 -14.14 7.22
N MET A 105 -6.59 -14.59 7.04
CA MET A 105 -7.09 -15.80 7.67
C MET A 105 -7.56 -16.78 6.59
N ASP A 106 -7.25 -18.03 6.82
CA ASP A 106 -7.71 -19.12 5.96
C ASP A 106 -9.16 -19.49 6.26
#